data_f0265832d16ab97bbf90d9771efafa6d
#
_entry.id   f0265832d16ab97bbf90d9771efafa6d
#
_cell.length_a   1.000
_cell.length_b   1.000
_cell.length_c   1.000
_cell.angle_alpha   90.00
_cell.angle_beta   90.00
_cell.angle_gamma   90.00
#
_symmetry.space_group_name_H-M   'P 1'
#
loop_
_entity.id
_entity.type
_entity.pdbx_description
1 polymer ?
#
loop_
_entity_poly.entity_id
_entity_poly.type
_entity_poly.pdbx_seq_one_letter_code
_entity_poly.pdbx_strand_id
1 'polypeptide(L)'
;MCGIVGYLGSRAAYPVVIDGLKRLEYRGYDSAGFVLNSDGFFAVKTKGKVSDLVAKAGEAVPEYSCGMGHTRWATHGVPNDVNSHPHLSNSGKLAIVHNGIIENYESIKQNLLKEGFTFTSDTDTEVLINFIEYIQTREQVDLETAVRYALNDVVGAFAIVVMSSDDPKEIVVARLGSPLVIGIGEGEFFVASDASPFIEYTQNAIYLEDGEMATIHLEKPLKVINIKSNEEVSPFIQQLKLNLEAIEKGGYDHFMLKEIHEQPKALRDTMRGRLLEDHTTKLSGVDKHLEAFLNAKRIIIVACGTSWHAGLVGEYLLEEYARIPVEVEYASEFRYRNPIIHKDDIVIAISQSGETADTLAALKLAKEQGAFIYGICNVVGSSIARITDSGTYTHAGPEIGVASTKAFTTQLTVLTLIALHLGHKKGTISEAQYSQLCDDLARTPQLIEQTLERVQDKVIEIAETYKDARNCLYLGRGFNFPTALEGALKLKEISYIHAEGYPAAEMKHGPIALIDEQMPVIFIAPKMAHYDKVVSNAQEIKARKGNIIAVVTEGDSQIAALATHVIEIPEISEALTPILASVPLQLLSYYIAIKRGCNVDQPRNLAKSVTVE
;
A
#
# COMPACT_ATOMS: atom_id res chain seq x y z
N MET A 1 1.84 -9.46 2.23
CA MET A 1 1.35 -9.85 0.88
C MET A 1 2.38 -10.69 0.17
N CYS A 2 1.95 -11.60 -0.69
CA CYS A 2 2.84 -12.42 -1.49
C CYS A 2 2.99 -11.83 -2.90
N GLY A 3 4.06 -12.22 -3.64
CA GLY A 3 4.27 -11.85 -5.02
C GLY A 3 4.22 -13.06 -5.92
N ILE A 4 3.39 -13.02 -6.96
CA ILE A 4 3.29 -14.02 -8.01
C ILE A 4 3.95 -13.48 -9.28
N VAL A 5 4.73 -14.32 -9.95
CA VAL A 5 5.25 -14.09 -11.32
C VAL A 5 5.06 -15.36 -12.12
N GLY A 6 4.45 -15.27 -13.29
CA GLY A 6 4.33 -16.34 -14.28
C GLY A 6 4.83 -15.87 -15.63
N TYR A 7 5.38 -16.76 -16.42
CA TYR A 7 5.85 -16.49 -17.77
C TYR A 7 5.54 -17.68 -18.67
N LEU A 8 5.06 -17.38 -19.86
CA LEU A 8 4.85 -18.33 -20.94
C LEU A 8 5.19 -17.65 -22.27
N GLY A 9 6.21 -18.17 -22.99
CA GLY A 9 6.65 -17.54 -24.23
C GLY A 9 7.83 -18.24 -24.88
N SER A 10 8.65 -17.46 -25.60
CA SER A 10 9.81 -17.97 -26.33
C SER A 10 11.16 -17.79 -25.62
N ARG A 11 11.17 -16.99 -24.51
CA ARG A 11 12.41 -16.73 -23.75
C ARG A 11 12.64 -17.81 -22.71
N ALA A 12 13.85 -17.90 -22.17
CA ALA A 12 14.09 -18.64 -20.94
C ALA A 12 13.26 -18.06 -19.78
N ALA A 13 12.42 -18.87 -19.16
CA ALA A 13 11.50 -18.42 -18.11
C ALA A 13 12.23 -18.05 -16.81
N TYR A 14 13.35 -18.70 -16.49
CA TYR A 14 14.07 -18.48 -15.24
C TYR A 14 14.49 -17.01 -15.02
N PRO A 15 15.19 -16.33 -15.95
CA PRO A 15 15.54 -14.91 -15.75
C PRO A 15 14.31 -14.02 -15.58
N VAL A 16 13.26 -14.22 -16.39
CA VAL A 16 12.02 -13.43 -16.32
C VAL A 16 11.34 -13.60 -14.97
N VAL A 17 11.23 -14.84 -14.50
CA VAL A 17 10.60 -15.13 -13.20
C VAL A 17 11.44 -14.56 -12.05
N ILE A 18 12.75 -14.77 -12.03
CA ILE A 18 13.62 -14.31 -10.95
C ILE A 18 13.68 -12.78 -10.89
N ASP A 19 13.82 -12.10 -12.00
CA ASP A 19 13.87 -10.63 -12.01
C ASP A 19 12.50 -10.04 -11.63
N GLY A 20 11.41 -10.68 -12.07
CA GLY A 20 10.07 -10.35 -11.60
C GLY A 20 9.89 -10.54 -10.10
N LEU A 21 10.38 -11.65 -9.51
CA LEU A 21 10.33 -11.89 -8.08
C LEU A 21 11.15 -10.88 -7.28
N LYS A 22 12.34 -10.48 -7.77
CA LYS A 22 13.13 -9.39 -7.14
C LYS A 22 12.35 -8.08 -7.08
N ARG A 23 11.59 -7.75 -8.13
CA ARG A 23 10.72 -6.57 -8.18
C ARG A 23 9.51 -6.66 -7.26
N LEU A 24 9.05 -7.88 -6.94
CA LEU A 24 7.94 -8.13 -6.01
C LEU A 24 8.38 -8.45 -4.58
N GLU A 25 9.68 -8.48 -4.29
CA GLU A 25 10.18 -8.88 -2.97
C GLU A 25 9.67 -7.95 -1.83
N TYR A 26 9.35 -6.68 -2.15
CA TYR A 26 8.71 -5.76 -1.21
C TYR A 26 7.34 -6.23 -0.71
N ARG A 27 6.69 -7.15 -1.44
CA ARG A 27 5.38 -7.71 -1.08
C ARG A 27 5.50 -8.86 -0.07
N GLY A 28 6.58 -9.65 -0.12
CA GLY A 28 6.82 -10.76 0.80
C GLY A 28 8.25 -11.27 0.65
N TYR A 29 8.89 -11.63 1.74
CA TYR A 29 10.30 -12.01 1.80
C TYR A 29 10.63 -13.06 2.87
N ASP A 30 9.61 -13.78 3.37
CA ASP A 30 9.77 -14.86 4.35
C ASP A 30 10.29 -16.14 3.71
N SER A 31 9.88 -16.39 2.48
CA SER A 31 10.35 -17.48 1.65
C SER A 31 10.09 -17.18 0.17
N ALA A 32 10.83 -17.86 -0.70
CA ALA A 32 10.69 -17.74 -2.14
C ALA A 32 10.85 -19.09 -2.83
N GLY A 33 10.30 -19.22 -4.05
CA GLY A 33 10.49 -20.39 -4.87
C GLY A 33 10.01 -20.17 -6.30
N PHE A 34 10.43 -21.04 -7.18
CA PHE A 34 9.99 -21.09 -8.56
C PHE A 34 9.84 -22.52 -9.04
N VAL A 35 9.08 -22.70 -10.11
CA VAL A 35 8.99 -23.92 -10.89
C VAL A 35 9.04 -23.57 -12.38
N LEU A 36 9.82 -24.33 -13.12
CA LEU A 36 9.90 -24.27 -14.57
C LEU A 36 9.27 -25.54 -15.16
N ASN A 37 8.66 -25.41 -16.32
CA ASN A 37 7.91 -26.49 -16.97
C ASN A 37 8.40 -26.75 -18.42
N SER A 38 8.61 -28.02 -18.72
CA SER A 38 8.80 -28.57 -20.08
C SER A 38 8.22 -29.98 -20.10
N ASP A 39 9.07 -31.02 -20.08
CA ASP A 39 8.66 -32.43 -20.00
C ASP A 39 8.59 -32.93 -18.54
N GLY A 40 8.30 -32.03 -17.61
CA GLY A 40 8.26 -32.21 -16.17
C GLY A 40 8.69 -30.95 -15.45
N PHE A 41 8.50 -30.94 -14.13
CA PHE A 41 8.78 -29.76 -13.33
C PHE A 41 10.20 -29.74 -12.76
N PHE A 42 10.88 -28.60 -12.92
CA PHE A 42 12.08 -28.27 -12.18
C PHE A 42 11.72 -27.19 -11.13
N ALA A 43 11.70 -27.56 -9.86
CA ALA A 43 11.26 -26.68 -8.78
C ALA A 43 12.35 -26.47 -7.73
N VAL A 44 12.56 -25.21 -7.31
CA VAL A 44 13.44 -24.84 -6.21
C VAL A 44 12.69 -23.92 -5.25
N LYS A 45 12.78 -24.22 -3.95
CA LYS A 45 12.14 -23.45 -2.87
C LYS A 45 13.12 -23.21 -1.74
N THR A 46 13.02 -22.06 -1.08
CA THR A 46 13.86 -21.74 0.09
C THR A 46 13.14 -20.80 1.05
N LYS A 47 13.46 -20.96 2.32
CA LYS A 47 13.21 -19.92 3.31
C LYS A 47 14.17 -18.76 3.04
N GLY A 48 13.69 -17.51 3.17
CA GLY A 48 14.47 -16.29 2.96
C GLY A 48 14.13 -15.57 1.66
N LYS A 49 15.06 -14.76 1.20
CA LYS A 49 14.89 -13.83 0.08
C LYS A 49 15.11 -14.49 -1.28
N VAL A 50 14.79 -13.74 -2.34
CA VAL A 50 15.05 -14.17 -3.74
C VAL A 50 16.55 -14.39 -3.98
N SER A 51 17.43 -13.63 -3.30
CA SER A 51 18.89 -13.88 -3.34
C SER A 51 19.27 -15.28 -2.81
N ASP A 52 18.62 -15.74 -1.75
CA ASP A 52 18.86 -17.08 -1.19
C ASP A 52 18.33 -18.16 -2.14
N LEU A 53 17.19 -17.88 -2.81
CA LEU A 53 16.64 -18.77 -3.84
C LEU A 53 17.59 -18.93 -5.03
N VAL A 54 18.16 -17.83 -5.53
CA VAL A 54 19.15 -17.85 -6.62
C VAL A 54 20.39 -18.63 -6.22
N ALA A 55 20.91 -18.39 -5.00
CA ALA A 55 22.06 -19.13 -4.49
C ALA A 55 21.79 -20.63 -4.39
N LYS A 56 20.59 -21.02 -3.95
CA LYS A 56 20.19 -22.44 -3.85
C LYS A 56 19.96 -23.09 -5.21
N ALA A 57 19.43 -22.37 -6.21
CA ALA A 57 19.22 -22.87 -7.55
C ALA A 57 20.56 -23.18 -8.28
N GLY A 58 21.61 -22.42 -7.99
CA GLY A 58 22.92 -22.58 -8.60
C GLY A 58 22.94 -22.22 -10.09
N GLU A 59 23.97 -22.71 -10.81
CA GLU A 59 24.18 -22.38 -12.23
C GLU A 59 23.48 -23.37 -13.20
N ALA A 60 23.05 -24.53 -12.74
CA ALA A 60 22.51 -25.61 -13.59
C ALA A 60 20.97 -25.56 -13.70
N VAL A 61 20.41 -24.38 -13.92
CA VAL A 61 18.96 -24.22 -14.12
C VAL A 61 18.64 -24.47 -15.62
N PRO A 62 17.65 -25.34 -15.93
CA PRO A 62 17.29 -25.63 -17.33
C PRO A 62 16.64 -24.42 -18.02
N GLU A 63 16.90 -24.29 -19.34
CA GLU A 63 16.31 -23.23 -20.18
C GLU A 63 14.91 -23.62 -20.66
N TYR A 64 13.92 -23.62 -19.75
CA TYR A 64 12.52 -23.85 -20.09
C TYR A 64 11.83 -22.54 -20.41
N SER A 65 10.81 -22.57 -21.26
CA SER A 65 10.09 -21.40 -21.75
C SER A 65 8.77 -21.12 -21.01
N CYS A 66 8.42 -21.96 -20.06
CA CYS A 66 7.28 -21.80 -19.18
C CYS A 66 7.74 -21.90 -17.72
N GLY A 67 7.23 -21.01 -16.88
CA GLY A 67 7.56 -21.04 -15.46
C GLY A 67 6.75 -20.08 -14.63
N MET A 68 6.73 -20.33 -13.32
CA MET A 68 6.15 -19.42 -12.34
C MET A 68 6.98 -19.39 -11.06
N GLY A 69 6.86 -18.30 -10.33
CA GLY A 69 7.54 -18.10 -9.05
C GLY A 69 6.71 -17.32 -8.07
N HIS A 70 7.15 -17.35 -6.82
CA HIS A 70 6.44 -16.79 -5.72
C HIS A 70 7.37 -16.23 -4.64
N THR A 71 7.05 -15.07 -4.09
CA THR A 71 7.60 -14.57 -2.83
C THR A 71 6.50 -14.58 -1.79
N ARG A 72 6.77 -15.19 -0.62
CA ARG A 72 5.76 -15.48 0.39
C ARG A 72 5.86 -14.54 1.58
N TRP A 73 4.71 -14.07 2.01
CA TRP A 73 4.43 -13.57 3.33
C TRP A 73 3.59 -14.63 4.06
N ALA A 74 4.14 -15.25 5.11
CA ALA A 74 3.52 -16.42 5.72
C ALA A 74 2.23 -16.07 6.46
N THR A 75 1.12 -16.70 6.07
CA THR A 75 -0.19 -16.66 6.73
C THR A 75 -0.51 -18.00 7.40
N HIS A 76 -0.32 -19.12 6.70
CA HIS A 76 -0.53 -20.50 7.18
C HIS A 76 0.77 -21.29 7.12
N GLY A 77 1.19 -21.88 8.23
CA GLY A 77 2.44 -22.62 8.37
C GLY A 77 3.68 -21.71 8.49
N VAL A 78 4.65 -22.12 9.31
CA VAL A 78 5.90 -21.37 9.55
C VAL A 78 6.72 -21.22 8.27
N PRO A 79 7.50 -20.12 8.12
CA PRO A 79 8.42 -19.96 7.01
C PRO A 79 9.52 -21.03 7.00
N ASN A 80 9.42 -21.98 6.08
CA ASN A 80 10.41 -23.02 5.81
C ASN A 80 10.31 -23.45 4.34
N ASP A 81 11.23 -24.31 3.89
CA ASP A 81 11.29 -24.75 2.49
C ASP A 81 10.04 -25.57 2.09
N VAL A 82 9.45 -26.32 3.02
CA VAL A 82 8.29 -27.18 2.74
C VAL A 82 7.03 -26.34 2.50
N ASN A 83 6.81 -25.34 3.34
CA ASN A 83 5.65 -24.44 3.28
C ASN A 83 5.81 -23.31 2.23
N SER A 84 6.97 -23.24 1.56
CA SER A 84 7.20 -22.28 0.47
C SER A 84 6.47 -22.71 -0.80
N HIS A 85 6.00 -21.72 -1.58
CA HIS A 85 5.48 -21.97 -2.93
C HIS A 85 6.61 -22.07 -3.96
N PRO A 86 6.38 -22.74 -5.09
CA PRO A 86 5.16 -23.43 -5.52
C PRO A 86 4.91 -24.75 -4.79
N HIS A 87 3.63 -25.20 -4.78
CA HIS A 87 3.26 -26.55 -4.37
C HIS A 87 2.97 -27.42 -5.57
N LEU A 88 3.36 -28.69 -5.48
CA LEU A 88 3.06 -29.72 -6.47
C LEU A 88 1.93 -30.60 -5.96
N SER A 89 1.13 -31.14 -6.88
CA SER A 89 0.13 -32.15 -6.58
C SER A 89 0.75 -33.51 -6.20
N ASN A 90 -0.04 -34.42 -5.65
CA ASN A 90 0.45 -35.73 -5.21
C ASN A 90 1.09 -36.56 -6.33
N SER A 91 0.59 -36.46 -7.58
CA SER A 91 1.22 -37.11 -8.74
C SER A 91 2.47 -36.37 -9.23
N GLY A 92 2.69 -35.14 -8.82
CA GLY A 92 3.72 -34.25 -9.35
C GLY A 92 3.42 -33.67 -10.72
N LYS A 93 2.18 -33.84 -11.24
CA LYS A 93 1.79 -33.38 -12.58
C LYS A 93 1.25 -31.96 -12.64
N LEU A 94 0.78 -31.43 -11.52
CA LEU A 94 0.27 -30.07 -11.39
C LEU A 94 1.15 -29.26 -10.44
N ALA A 95 1.31 -27.97 -10.75
CA ALA A 95 2.01 -27.03 -9.90
C ALA A 95 1.15 -25.76 -9.71
N ILE A 96 1.18 -25.17 -8.51
CA ILE A 96 0.43 -23.95 -8.16
C ILE A 96 1.27 -22.97 -7.36
N VAL A 97 1.05 -21.67 -7.62
CA VAL A 97 1.34 -20.58 -6.69
C VAL A 97 0.05 -19.86 -6.33
N HIS A 98 -0.06 -19.37 -5.10
CA HIS A 98 -1.30 -18.83 -4.56
C HIS A 98 -1.03 -17.64 -3.62
N ASN A 99 -1.79 -16.58 -3.82
CA ASN A 99 -1.94 -15.47 -2.89
C ASN A 99 -3.38 -15.46 -2.38
N GLY A 100 -3.57 -15.53 -1.09
CA GLY A 100 -4.90 -15.55 -0.47
C GLY A 100 -4.98 -16.50 0.70
N ILE A 101 -6.21 -16.83 1.07
CA ILE A 101 -6.53 -17.80 2.13
C ILE A 101 -7.76 -18.59 1.68
N ILE A 102 -7.66 -19.92 1.73
CA ILE A 102 -8.77 -20.84 1.51
C ILE A 102 -9.37 -21.22 2.86
N GLU A 103 -10.44 -20.56 3.24
CA GLU A 103 -11.04 -20.68 4.58
C GLU A 103 -11.56 -22.09 4.88
N ASN A 104 -12.10 -22.79 3.87
CA ASN A 104 -12.65 -24.13 4.01
C ASN A 104 -11.64 -25.25 3.71
N TYR A 105 -10.32 -24.94 3.67
CA TYR A 105 -9.27 -25.92 3.30
C TYR A 105 -9.27 -27.16 4.18
N GLU A 106 -9.55 -27.04 5.49
CA GLU A 106 -9.52 -28.17 6.41
C GLU A 106 -10.58 -29.23 6.05
N SER A 107 -11.79 -28.80 5.69
CA SER A 107 -12.86 -29.72 5.26
C SER A 107 -12.52 -30.43 3.94
N ILE A 108 -11.89 -29.71 3.00
CA ILE A 108 -11.41 -30.27 1.73
C ILE A 108 -10.29 -31.29 2.01
N LYS A 109 -9.32 -30.95 2.87
CA LYS A 109 -8.21 -31.82 3.27
C LYS A 109 -8.71 -33.13 3.86
N GLN A 110 -9.69 -33.09 4.77
CA GLN A 110 -10.27 -34.30 5.41
C GLN A 110 -10.93 -35.21 4.36
N ASN A 111 -11.53 -34.66 3.33
CA ASN A 111 -12.10 -35.45 2.25
C ASN A 111 -11.02 -36.08 1.36
N LEU A 112 -10.01 -35.33 0.99
CA LEU A 112 -8.88 -35.84 0.19
C LEU A 112 -8.08 -36.92 0.91
N LEU A 113 -7.91 -36.83 2.24
CA LEU A 113 -7.27 -37.87 3.04
C LEU A 113 -8.03 -39.22 2.95
N LYS A 114 -9.37 -39.20 2.88
CA LYS A 114 -10.19 -40.42 2.69
C LYS A 114 -10.02 -41.02 1.29
N GLU A 115 -9.71 -40.20 0.31
CA GLU A 115 -9.44 -40.59 -1.08
C GLU A 115 -7.97 -41.01 -1.31
N GLY A 116 -7.15 -41.03 -0.22
CA GLY A 116 -5.76 -41.52 -0.26
C GLY A 116 -4.70 -40.45 -0.58
N PHE A 117 -5.06 -39.18 -0.65
CA PHE A 117 -4.08 -38.10 -0.81
C PHE A 117 -3.24 -37.91 0.45
N THR A 118 -2.02 -37.46 0.29
CA THR A 118 -1.08 -37.16 1.39
C THR A 118 -0.66 -35.69 1.34
N PHE A 119 -0.30 -35.13 2.48
CA PHE A 119 0.08 -33.72 2.63
C PHE A 119 1.42 -33.62 3.33
N THR A 120 2.30 -32.79 2.81
CA THR A 120 3.65 -32.57 3.35
C THR A 120 3.79 -31.21 4.01
N SER A 121 2.98 -30.22 3.60
CA SER A 121 3.00 -28.88 4.14
C SER A 121 1.79 -28.58 5.03
N ASP A 122 1.88 -27.46 5.75
CA ASP A 122 0.79 -26.92 6.56
C ASP A 122 -0.08 -25.92 5.78
N THR A 123 0.12 -25.80 4.45
CA THR A 123 -0.51 -24.74 3.66
C THR A 123 -1.85 -25.17 3.09
N ASP A 124 -2.79 -24.24 3.04
CA ASP A 124 -4.06 -24.35 2.33
C ASP A 124 -3.86 -24.54 0.81
N THR A 125 -2.75 -24.02 0.28
CA THR A 125 -2.39 -24.11 -1.14
C THR A 125 -2.09 -25.53 -1.59
N GLU A 126 -1.40 -26.35 -0.79
CA GLU A 126 -1.21 -27.77 -1.08
C GLU A 126 -2.52 -28.52 -1.12
N VAL A 127 -3.47 -28.13 -0.26
CA VAL A 127 -4.82 -28.70 -0.29
C VAL A 127 -5.54 -28.35 -1.59
N LEU A 128 -5.44 -27.08 -2.04
CA LEU A 128 -6.08 -26.63 -3.27
C LEU A 128 -5.55 -27.35 -4.51
N ILE A 129 -4.23 -27.52 -4.66
CA ILE A 129 -3.68 -28.20 -5.85
C ILE A 129 -4.06 -29.68 -5.88
N ASN A 130 -4.09 -30.33 -4.73
CA ASN A 130 -4.54 -31.72 -4.64
C ASN A 130 -6.04 -31.86 -4.90
N PHE A 131 -6.83 -30.85 -4.54
CA PHE A 131 -8.26 -30.84 -4.86
C PHE A 131 -8.51 -30.66 -6.36
N ILE A 132 -7.73 -29.82 -7.03
CA ILE A 132 -7.78 -29.66 -8.49
C ILE A 132 -7.40 -31.00 -9.18
N GLU A 133 -6.34 -31.67 -8.74
CA GLU A 133 -5.93 -32.97 -9.27
C GLU A 133 -6.99 -34.05 -9.05
N TYR A 134 -7.60 -34.09 -7.86
CA TYR A 134 -8.70 -35.01 -7.56
C TYR A 134 -9.87 -34.83 -8.52
N ILE A 135 -10.31 -33.58 -8.74
CA ILE A 135 -11.39 -33.28 -9.69
C ILE A 135 -11.00 -33.67 -11.12
N GLN A 136 -9.80 -33.28 -11.56
CA GLN A 136 -9.30 -33.57 -12.90
C GLN A 136 -9.31 -35.07 -13.19
N THR A 137 -8.82 -35.86 -12.24
CA THR A 137 -8.71 -37.31 -12.39
C THR A 137 -10.06 -38.00 -12.32
N ARG A 138 -10.91 -37.58 -11.38
CA ARG A 138 -12.23 -38.21 -11.14
C ARG A 138 -13.21 -37.91 -12.26
N GLU A 139 -13.28 -36.65 -12.71
CA GLU A 139 -14.25 -36.20 -13.72
C GLU A 139 -13.68 -36.33 -15.15
N GLN A 140 -12.40 -36.68 -15.31
CA GLN A 140 -11.68 -36.82 -16.59
C GLN A 140 -11.79 -35.57 -17.47
N VAL A 141 -11.58 -34.42 -16.88
CA VAL A 141 -11.71 -33.10 -17.53
C VAL A 141 -10.32 -32.45 -17.75
N ASP A 142 -10.26 -31.43 -18.61
CA ASP A 142 -9.07 -30.61 -18.83
C ASP A 142 -8.73 -29.74 -17.59
N LEU A 143 -7.55 -29.12 -17.60
CA LEU A 143 -7.07 -28.29 -16.48
C LEU A 143 -7.99 -27.10 -16.21
N GLU A 144 -8.44 -26.40 -17.27
CA GLU A 144 -9.35 -25.26 -17.16
C GLU A 144 -10.62 -25.66 -16.39
N THR A 145 -11.26 -26.74 -16.79
CA THR A 145 -12.50 -27.23 -16.17
C THR A 145 -12.27 -27.70 -14.74
N ALA A 146 -11.16 -28.40 -14.46
CA ALA A 146 -10.82 -28.87 -13.12
C ALA A 146 -10.59 -27.69 -12.14
N VAL A 147 -9.84 -26.68 -12.58
CA VAL A 147 -9.62 -25.45 -11.78
C VAL A 147 -10.96 -24.74 -11.53
N ARG A 148 -11.77 -24.57 -12.54
CA ARG A 148 -13.09 -23.91 -12.38
C ARG A 148 -14.00 -24.66 -11.40
N TYR A 149 -14.06 -25.98 -11.47
CA TYR A 149 -14.86 -26.78 -10.55
C TYR A 149 -14.34 -26.65 -9.11
N ALA A 150 -13.03 -26.76 -8.91
CA ALA A 150 -12.42 -26.60 -7.60
C ALA A 150 -12.73 -25.21 -7.01
N LEU A 151 -12.61 -24.15 -7.79
CA LEU A 151 -12.84 -22.78 -7.32
C LEU A 151 -14.31 -22.45 -7.03
N ASN A 152 -15.26 -23.18 -7.59
CA ASN A 152 -16.68 -23.05 -7.20
C ASN A 152 -16.98 -23.60 -5.80
N ASP A 153 -16.19 -24.56 -5.32
CA ASP A 153 -16.35 -25.18 -4.01
C ASP A 153 -15.48 -24.52 -2.93
N VAL A 154 -14.55 -23.64 -3.34
CA VAL A 154 -13.63 -22.94 -2.44
C VAL A 154 -14.31 -21.70 -1.84
N VAL A 155 -14.11 -21.51 -0.54
CA VAL A 155 -14.50 -20.30 0.20
C VAL A 155 -13.23 -19.55 0.61
N GLY A 156 -13.20 -18.24 0.35
CA GLY A 156 -12.06 -17.40 0.71
C GLY A 156 -11.58 -16.51 -0.45
N ALA A 157 -10.40 -15.93 -0.30
CA ALA A 157 -9.75 -15.08 -1.29
C ALA A 157 -8.60 -15.82 -1.97
N PHE A 158 -8.46 -15.66 -3.29
CA PHE A 158 -7.37 -16.29 -4.04
C PHE A 158 -6.93 -15.47 -5.25
N ALA A 159 -5.64 -15.53 -5.54
CA ALA A 159 -5.05 -15.31 -6.85
C ALA A 159 -4.11 -16.49 -7.11
N ILE A 160 -4.38 -17.27 -8.14
CA ILE A 160 -3.65 -18.51 -8.43
C ILE A 160 -3.07 -18.51 -9.85
N VAL A 161 -1.94 -19.19 -9.98
CA VAL A 161 -1.39 -19.62 -11.27
C VAL A 161 -1.15 -21.11 -11.18
N VAL A 162 -1.73 -21.84 -12.12
CA VAL A 162 -1.65 -23.31 -12.19
C VAL A 162 -1.05 -23.73 -13.52
N MET A 163 -0.13 -24.70 -13.49
CA MET A 163 0.48 -25.32 -14.68
C MET A 163 0.36 -26.83 -14.60
N SER A 164 0.29 -27.47 -15.76
CA SER A 164 0.38 -28.92 -15.93
C SER A 164 1.66 -29.31 -16.64
N SER A 165 2.31 -30.39 -16.19
CA SER A 165 3.44 -30.99 -16.92
C SER A 165 3.00 -31.67 -18.21
N ASP A 166 1.72 -32.04 -18.32
CA ASP A 166 1.18 -32.70 -19.53
C ASP A 166 0.96 -31.70 -20.68
N ASP A 167 0.87 -30.38 -20.39
CA ASP A 167 0.84 -29.30 -21.40
C ASP A 167 1.68 -28.09 -20.96
N PRO A 168 2.96 -28.02 -21.33
CA PRO A 168 3.83 -26.90 -20.94
C PRO A 168 3.55 -25.60 -21.72
N LYS A 169 2.58 -25.58 -22.63
CA LYS A 169 2.15 -24.40 -23.38
C LYS A 169 0.92 -23.71 -22.77
N GLU A 170 0.41 -24.25 -21.64
CA GLU A 170 -0.79 -23.76 -20.99
C GLU A 170 -0.52 -23.29 -19.55
N ILE A 171 -1.12 -22.14 -19.20
CA ILE A 171 -1.22 -21.62 -17.82
C ILE A 171 -2.66 -21.24 -17.55
N VAL A 172 -3.21 -21.72 -16.44
CA VAL A 172 -4.53 -21.31 -15.95
C VAL A 172 -4.35 -20.37 -14.77
N VAL A 173 -5.03 -19.23 -14.80
CA VAL A 173 -4.97 -18.21 -13.75
C VAL A 173 -6.36 -17.82 -13.32
N ALA A 174 -6.56 -17.54 -12.02
CA ALA A 174 -7.85 -17.13 -11.51
C ALA A 174 -7.69 -16.19 -10.32
N ARG A 175 -8.73 -15.38 -10.09
CA ARG A 175 -8.72 -14.36 -9.06
C ARG A 175 -10.05 -14.20 -8.34
N LEU A 176 -9.98 -14.03 -7.02
CA LEU A 176 -11.04 -13.52 -6.16
C LEU A 176 -10.41 -12.83 -4.93
N GLY A 177 -10.58 -11.52 -4.79
CA GLY A 177 -10.07 -10.74 -3.64
C GLY A 177 -8.59 -10.33 -3.72
N SER A 178 -7.68 -11.23 -4.16
CA SER A 178 -6.26 -10.90 -4.33
C SER A 178 -5.93 -10.43 -5.75
N PRO A 179 -5.03 -9.44 -5.97
CA PRO A 179 -4.76 -8.89 -7.29
C PRO A 179 -4.00 -9.86 -8.20
N LEU A 180 -4.38 -9.88 -9.48
CA LEU A 180 -3.67 -10.61 -10.55
C LEU A 180 -3.82 -9.87 -11.88
N VAL A 181 -2.71 -9.73 -12.62
CA VAL A 181 -2.63 -9.04 -13.89
C VAL A 181 -1.91 -9.90 -14.93
N ILE A 182 -2.40 -9.86 -16.16
CA ILE A 182 -1.81 -10.55 -17.31
C ILE A 182 -1.18 -9.51 -18.22
N GLY A 183 0.15 -9.62 -18.47
CA GLY A 183 0.85 -8.84 -19.48
C GLY A 183 0.82 -9.54 -20.82
N ILE A 184 0.54 -8.81 -21.90
CA ILE A 184 0.45 -9.34 -23.27
C ILE A 184 1.60 -8.80 -24.09
N GLY A 185 2.56 -9.67 -24.44
CA GLY A 185 3.66 -9.40 -25.36
C GLY A 185 3.44 -10.00 -26.74
N GLU A 186 4.45 -9.89 -27.61
CA GLU A 186 4.45 -10.53 -28.95
C GLU A 186 4.81 -12.02 -28.83
N GLY A 187 3.78 -12.89 -28.87
CA GLY A 187 3.96 -14.34 -28.73
C GLY A 187 4.39 -14.79 -27.33
N GLU A 188 4.18 -13.95 -26.33
CA GLU A 188 4.51 -14.24 -24.94
C GLU A 188 3.51 -13.60 -23.98
N PHE A 189 3.35 -14.23 -22.82
CA PHE A 189 2.45 -13.79 -21.76
C PHE A 189 3.18 -13.76 -20.42
N PHE A 190 2.81 -12.77 -19.62
CA PHE A 190 3.29 -12.58 -18.27
C PHE A 190 2.09 -12.61 -17.32
N VAL A 191 2.27 -13.16 -16.14
CA VAL A 191 1.27 -13.12 -15.08
C VAL A 191 1.94 -12.58 -13.82
N ALA A 192 1.34 -11.62 -13.15
CA ALA A 192 1.93 -11.09 -11.92
C ALA A 192 0.88 -10.53 -10.96
N SER A 193 1.26 -10.38 -9.69
CA SER A 193 0.44 -9.72 -8.67
C SER A 193 0.27 -8.21 -8.91
N ASP A 194 1.24 -7.59 -9.59
CA ASP A 194 1.15 -6.24 -10.16
C ASP A 194 2.01 -6.16 -11.43
N ALA A 195 1.96 -5.04 -12.14
CA ALA A 195 2.60 -4.93 -13.46
C ALA A 195 4.12 -4.72 -13.43
N SER A 196 4.73 -4.47 -12.27
CA SER A 196 6.17 -4.16 -12.18
C SER A 196 7.09 -5.25 -12.70
N PRO A 197 6.79 -6.57 -12.59
CA PRO A 197 7.62 -7.64 -13.14
C PRO A 197 7.80 -7.61 -14.65
N PHE A 198 6.78 -7.17 -15.40
CA PHE A 198 6.80 -7.29 -16.85
C PHE A 198 6.78 -5.96 -17.61
N ILE A 199 6.88 -4.82 -16.92
CA ILE A 199 6.79 -3.50 -17.55
C ILE A 199 7.90 -3.22 -18.59
N GLU A 200 9.05 -3.89 -18.48
CA GLU A 200 10.13 -3.80 -19.44
C GLU A 200 9.86 -4.62 -20.72
N TYR A 201 8.95 -5.58 -20.66
CA TYR A 201 8.64 -6.47 -21.77
C TYR A 201 7.37 -6.04 -22.52
N THR A 202 6.36 -5.56 -21.80
CA THR A 202 5.11 -5.09 -22.39
C THR A 202 4.42 -4.03 -21.55
N GLN A 203 3.74 -3.11 -22.23
CA GLN A 203 2.87 -2.11 -21.61
C GLN A 203 1.37 -2.48 -21.72
N ASN A 204 1.03 -3.58 -22.38
CA ASN A 204 -0.35 -4.02 -22.52
C ASN A 204 -0.68 -5.00 -21.40
N ALA A 205 -1.72 -4.69 -20.61
CA ALA A 205 -2.11 -5.49 -19.48
C ALA A 205 -3.62 -5.70 -19.38
N ILE A 206 -4.02 -6.86 -18.88
CA ILE A 206 -5.39 -7.17 -18.48
C ILE A 206 -5.39 -7.36 -16.96
N TYR A 207 -6.19 -6.58 -16.25
CA TYR A 207 -6.48 -6.78 -14.83
C TYR A 207 -7.71 -7.66 -14.72
N LEU A 208 -7.56 -8.89 -14.22
CA LEU A 208 -8.71 -9.75 -13.98
C LEU A 208 -9.63 -9.14 -12.90
N GLU A 209 -10.93 -9.31 -13.07
CA GLU A 209 -11.93 -8.96 -12.07
C GLU A 209 -12.16 -10.10 -11.07
N ASP A 210 -12.79 -9.80 -9.94
CA ASP A 210 -13.13 -10.81 -8.94
C ASP A 210 -14.07 -11.87 -9.52
N GLY A 211 -13.70 -13.14 -9.39
CA GLY A 211 -14.44 -14.27 -9.95
C GLY A 211 -14.15 -14.56 -11.42
N GLU A 212 -13.10 -13.96 -11.99
CA GLU A 212 -12.63 -14.28 -13.33
C GLU A 212 -11.48 -15.30 -13.30
N MET A 213 -11.44 -16.09 -14.35
CA MET A 213 -10.39 -17.06 -14.66
C MET A 213 -9.96 -16.90 -16.10
N ALA A 214 -8.65 -16.98 -16.37
CA ALA A 214 -8.13 -16.95 -17.72
C ALA A 214 -7.31 -18.20 -18.03
N THR A 215 -7.49 -18.72 -19.24
CA THR A 215 -6.66 -19.77 -19.82
C THR A 215 -5.75 -19.15 -20.87
N ILE A 216 -4.46 -19.21 -20.63
CA ILE A 216 -3.39 -18.66 -21.47
C ILE A 216 -2.70 -19.82 -22.15
N HIS A 217 -2.70 -19.85 -23.48
CA HIS A 217 -2.06 -20.90 -24.26
C HIS A 217 -1.34 -20.27 -25.45
N LEU A 218 -0.09 -20.71 -25.75
CA LEU A 218 0.72 -20.11 -26.83
C LEU A 218 0.11 -20.25 -28.23
N GLU A 219 -0.68 -21.29 -28.47
CA GLU A 219 -1.25 -21.61 -29.79
C GLU A 219 -2.75 -21.32 -29.90
N LYS A 220 -3.38 -20.80 -28.82
CA LYS A 220 -4.81 -20.50 -28.78
C LYS A 220 -5.04 -19.04 -28.33
N PRO A 221 -6.16 -18.43 -28.71
CA PRO A 221 -6.54 -17.12 -28.17
C PRO A 221 -6.65 -17.15 -26.64
N LEU A 222 -6.24 -16.06 -26.00
CA LEU A 222 -6.49 -15.86 -24.58
C LEU A 222 -7.98 -15.93 -24.31
N LYS A 223 -8.39 -16.79 -23.40
CA LYS A 223 -9.78 -16.97 -22.98
C LYS A 223 -9.96 -16.50 -21.55
N VAL A 224 -10.94 -15.65 -21.31
CA VAL A 224 -11.34 -15.21 -19.96
C VAL A 224 -12.78 -15.61 -19.74
N ILE A 225 -13.08 -16.22 -18.59
CA ILE A 225 -14.44 -16.64 -18.21
C ILE A 225 -14.76 -16.19 -16.78
N ASN A 226 -16.04 -16.04 -16.51
CA ASN A 226 -16.54 -15.96 -15.15
C ASN A 226 -16.61 -17.37 -14.54
N ILE A 227 -16.02 -17.58 -13.37
CA ILE A 227 -15.90 -18.90 -12.70
C ILE A 227 -17.29 -19.49 -12.44
N LYS A 228 -18.23 -18.69 -11.95
CA LYS A 228 -19.57 -19.15 -11.54
C LYS A 228 -20.49 -19.41 -12.74
N SER A 229 -20.62 -18.45 -13.65
CA SER A 229 -21.54 -18.55 -14.79
C SER A 229 -20.95 -19.35 -15.97
N ASN A 230 -19.64 -19.53 -16.02
CA ASN A 230 -18.89 -20.11 -17.16
C ASN A 230 -19.07 -19.33 -18.49
N GLU A 231 -19.48 -18.07 -18.39
CA GLU A 231 -19.61 -17.21 -19.56
C GLU A 231 -18.28 -16.58 -19.92
N GLU A 232 -18.01 -16.49 -21.21
CA GLU A 232 -16.81 -15.83 -21.71
C GLU A 232 -16.93 -14.31 -21.56
N VAL A 233 -15.86 -13.72 -21.04
CA VAL A 233 -15.76 -12.28 -20.80
C VAL A 233 -14.77 -11.68 -21.79
N SER A 234 -15.13 -10.56 -22.40
CA SER A 234 -14.21 -9.80 -23.25
C SER A 234 -13.32 -8.92 -22.37
N PRO A 235 -12.04 -9.25 -22.17
CA PRO A 235 -11.19 -8.50 -21.27
C PRO A 235 -10.81 -7.13 -21.84
N PHE A 236 -10.71 -6.13 -20.97
CA PHE A 236 -10.23 -4.80 -21.34
C PHE A 236 -8.69 -4.76 -21.26
N ILE A 237 -8.05 -4.50 -22.42
CA ILE A 237 -6.59 -4.32 -22.47
C ILE A 237 -6.27 -2.86 -22.14
N GLN A 238 -5.57 -2.66 -21.03
CA GLN A 238 -5.12 -1.36 -20.57
C GLN A 238 -3.66 -1.12 -20.98
N GLN A 239 -3.36 0.07 -21.52
CA GLN A 239 -1.99 0.49 -21.76
C GLN A 239 -1.40 1.12 -20.49
N LEU A 240 -0.34 0.54 -19.97
CA LEU A 240 0.37 0.99 -18.77
C LEU A 240 1.22 2.23 -19.08
N LYS A 241 1.22 3.20 -18.17
CA LYS A 241 2.04 4.43 -18.25
C LYS A 241 3.23 4.40 -17.27
N LEU A 242 3.65 3.22 -16.86
CA LEU A 242 4.82 3.04 -15.99
C LEU A 242 6.10 2.98 -16.83
N ASN A 243 7.21 3.49 -16.27
CA ASN A 243 8.55 3.33 -16.84
C ASN A 243 9.47 2.61 -15.83
N LEU A 244 10.55 2.01 -16.34
CA LEU A 244 11.50 1.24 -15.55
C LEU A 244 12.22 2.11 -14.49
N GLU A 245 12.59 3.34 -14.83
CA GLU A 245 13.27 4.26 -13.91
C GLU A 245 12.48 4.54 -12.63
N ALA A 246 11.14 4.50 -12.73
CA ALA A 246 10.27 4.75 -11.58
C ALA A 246 10.34 3.64 -10.51
N ILE A 247 10.70 2.42 -10.91
CA ILE A 247 10.79 1.26 -10.02
C ILE A 247 12.22 0.88 -9.62
N GLU A 248 13.22 1.69 -9.99
CA GLU A 248 14.61 1.54 -9.59
C GLU A 248 15.00 2.55 -8.51
N LYS A 249 16.09 2.31 -7.78
CA LYS A 249 16.54 3.20 -6.69
C LYS A 249 17.10 4.53 -7.19
N GLY A 250 17.49 4.66 -8.47
CA GLY A 250 17.92 5.92 -9.07
C GLY A 250 19.12 6.57 -8.39
N GLY A 251 20.07 5.78 -7.89
CA GLY A 251 21.29 6.26 -7.21
C GLY A 251 21.15 6.46 -5.69
N TYR A 252 19.98 6.26 -5.11
CA TYR A 252 19.77 6.25 -3.66
C TYR A 252 20.11 4.88 -3.05
N ASP A 253 20.58 4.86 -1.81
CA ASP A 253 20.87 3.61 -1.09
C ASP A 253 19.60 2.77 -0.85
N HIS A 254 18.46 3.45 -0.61
CA HIS A 254 17.18 2.84 -0.25
C HIS A 254 16.01 3.49 -1.02
N PHE A 255 14.96 2.69 -1.27
CA PHE A 255 13.71 3.20 -1.86
C PHE A 255 13.06 4.27 -0.99
N MET A 256 13.01 4.05 0.33
CA MET A 256 12.43 5.04 1.24
C MET A 256 13.11 6.41 1.11
N LEU A 257 14.44 6.47 1.02
CA LEU A 257 15.15 7.73 0.85
C LEU A 257 14.82 8.39 -0.50
N LYS A 258 14.83 7.61 -1.59
CA LYS A 258 14.39 8.08 -2.91
C LYS A 258 12.99 8.67 -2.84
N GLU A 259 12.03 7.95 -2.24
CA GLU A 259 10.63 8.35 -2.15
C GLU A 259 10.41 9.59 -1.28
N ILE A 260 11.22 9.80 -0.24
CA ILE A 260 11.27 11.07 0.52
C ILE A 260 11.69 12.23 -0.40
N HIS A 261 12.74 12.03 -1.21
CA HIS A 261 13.24 13.05 -2.14
C HIS A 261 12.35 13.24 -3.39
N GLU A 262 11.51 12.28 -3.73
CA GLU A 262 10.54 12.39 -4.83
C GLU A 262 9.29 13.19 -4.47
N GLN A 263 9.04 13.53 -3.21
CA GLN A 263 7.83 14.24 -2.76
C GLN A 263 7.57 15.54 -3.54
N PRO A 264 8.55 16.41 -3.83
CA PRO A 264 8.30 17.62 -4.61
C PRO A 264 7.71 17.30 -5.99
N LYS A 265 8.29 16.31 -6.68
CA LYS A 265 7.79 15.86 -7.99
C LYS A 265 6.40 15.23 -7.86
N ALA A 266 6.20 14.39 -6.88
CA ALA A 266 4.93 13.72 -6.64
C ALA A 266 3.79 14.72 -6.38
N LEU A 267 4.05 15.79 -5.61
CA LEU A 267 3.06 16.84 -5.38
C LEU A 267 2.73 17.62 -6.66
N ARG A 268 3.75 17.96 -7.48
CA ARG A 268 3.51 18.60 -8.79
C ARG A 268 2.63 17.72 -9.69
N ASP A 269 2.92 16.41 -9.72
CA ASP A 269 2.16 15.44 -10.51
C ASP A 269 0.71 15.30 -9.98
N THR A 270 0.52 15.31 -8.66
CA THR A 270 -0.79 15.30 -7.99
C THR A 270 -1.63 16.52 -8.34
N MET A 271 -1.01 17.71 -8.36
CA MET A 271 -1.70 18.99 -8.63
C MET A 271 -1.92 19.24 -10.12
N ARG A 272 -1.20 18.56 -11.00
CA ARG A 272 -1.27 18.80 -12.46
C ARG A 272 -2.69 18.69 -12.99
N GLY A 273 -3.19 19.80 -13.59
CA GLY A 273 -4.55 19.92 -14.14
C GLY A 273 -5.66 20.00 -13.09
N ARG A 274 -5.30 20.10 -11.80
CA ARG A 274 -6.23 20.24 -10.67
C ARG A 274 -6.08 21.55 -9.92
N LEU A 275 -4.87 22.05 -9.78
CA LEU A 275 -4.57 23.42 -9.42
C LEU A 275 -4.14 24.10 -10.73
N LEU A 276 -4.93 25.06 -11.21
CA LEU A 276 -4.73 25.72 -12.50
C LEU A 276 -3.78 26.92 -12.36
N GLU A 277 -3.30 27.44 -13.48
CA GLU A 277 -2.38 28.59 -13.50
C GLU A 277 -3.00 29.88 -12.92
N ASP A 278 -4.31 30.01 -12.97
CA ASP A 278 -5.07 31.09 -12.35
C ASP A 278 -5.33 30.85 -10.84
N HIS A 279 -4.69 29.84 -10.27
CA HIS A 279 -4.80 29.39 -8.88
C HIS A 279 -6.23 28.97 -8.48
N THR A 280 -7.02 28.52 -9.45
CA THR A 280 -8.31 27.88 -9.17
C THR A 280 -8.18 26.35 -9.15
N THR A 281 -9.10 25.71 -8.46
CA THR A 281 -9.13 24.24 -8.37
C THR A 281 -10.12 23.63 -9.35
N LYS A 282 -9.74 22.48 -9.96
CA LYS A 282 -10.58 21.68 -10.84
C LYS A 282 -10.45 20.20 -10.47
N LEU A 283 -11.55 19.58 -10.07
CA LEU A 283 -11.59 18.18 -9.64
C LEU A 283 -12.69 17.43 -10.36
N SER A 284 -12.40 16.90 -11.55
CA SER A 284 -13.40 16.25 -12.41
C SER A 284 -14.18 15.13 -11.71
N GLY A 285 -13.55 14.37 -10.79
CA GLY A 285 -14.22 13.34 -10.00
C GLY A 285 -15.23 13.90 -8.99
N VAL A 286 -14.98 15.09 -8.45
CA VAL A 286 -15.90 15.83 -7.56
C VAL A 286 -16.94 16.58 -8.39
N ASP A 287 -16.50 17.30 -9.42
CA ASP A 287 -17.37 18.14 -10.28
C ASP A 287 -18.50 17.33 -10.91
N LYS A 288 -18.22 16.09 -11.35
CA LYS A 288 -19.22 15.18 -11.92
C LYS A 288 -20.36 14.84 -10.93
N HIS A 289 -20.08 14.91 -9.64
CA HIS A 289 -21.01 14.57 -8.55
C HIS A 289 -21.15 15.71 -7.53
N LEU A 290 -20.94 16.96 -7.98
CA LEU A 290 -20.86 18.13 -7.12
C LEU A 290 -22.10 18.31 -6.21
N GLU A 291 -23.30 18.07 -6.74
CA GLU A 291 -24.53 18.17 -5.94
C GLU A 291 -24.56 17.21 -4.76
N ALA A 292 -24.06 15.98 -4.94
CA ALA A 292 -23.95 15.02 -3.84
C ALA A 292 -23.02 15.53 -2.75
N PHE A 293 -21.85 16.08 -3.10
CA PHE A 293 -20.91 16.66 -2.15
C PHE A 293 -21.47 17.90 -1.44
N LEU A 294 -22.12 18.82 -2.17
CA LEU A 294 -22.65 20.05 -1.56
C LEU A 294 -23.83 19.79 -0.62
N ASN A 295 -24.60 18.73 -0.87
CA ASN A 295 -25.75 18.31 -0.08
C ASN A 295 -25.42 17.22 0.95
N ALA A 296 -24.19 16.74 0.99
CA ALA A 296 -23.76 15.72 1.95
C ALA A 296 -24.01 16.18 3.38
N LYS A 297 -24.66 15.36 4.17
CA LYS A 297 -24.87 15.62 5.60
C LYS A 297 -23.64 15.29 6.41
N ARG A 298 -22.86 14.30 5.93
CA ARG A 298 -21.66 13.82 6.57
C ARG A 298 -20.75 13.16 5.52
N ILE A 299 -19.45 13.30 5.71
CA ILE A 299 -18.43 12.51 5.03
C ILE A 299 -17.86 11.52 6.04
N ILE A 300 -17.75 10.24 5.66
CA ILE A 300 -17.05 9.21 6.44
C ILE A 300 -15.80 8.84 5.68
N ILE A 301 -14.63 9.00 6.29
CA ILE A 301 -13.35 8.58 5.69
C ILE A 301 -12.95 7.24 6.30
N VAL A 302 -12.76 6.22 5.45
CA VAL A 302 -12.34 4.88 5.87
C VAL A 302 -10.96 4.56 5.31
N ALA A 303 -10.01 4.21 6.17
CA ALA A 303 -8.64 3.92 5.77
C ALA A 303 -7.90 3.09 6.83
N CYS A 304 -6.66 2.68 6.51
CA CYS A 304 -5.73 1.98 7.40
C CYS A 304 -4.39 2.70 7.47
N GLY A 305 -3.72 2.65 8.63
CA GLY A 305 -2.34 3.12 8.84
C GLY A 305 -2.13 4.59 8.42
N THR A 306 -1.10 4.83 7.61
CA THR A 306 -0.75 6.16 7.07
C THR A 306 -1.92 6.86 6.38
N SER A 307 -2.74 6.12 5.63
CA SER A 307 -3.92 6.68 4.95
C SER A 307 -5.01 7.10 5.95
N TRP A 308 -5.12 6.42 7.09
CA TRP A 308 -6.01 6.85 8.17
C TRP A 308 -5.52 8.16 8.81
N HIS A 309 -4.20 8.31 9.03
CA HIS A 309 -3.63 9.59 9.50
C HIS A 309 -3.88 10.72 8.49
N ALA A 310 -3.78 10.45 7.19
CA ALA A 310 -4.15 11.42 6.16
C ALA A 310 -5.64 11.79 6.24
N GLY A 311 -6.50 10.81 6.50
CA GLY A 311 -7.94 11.02 6.74
C GLY A 311 -8.21 11.99 7.90
N LEU A 312 -7.50 11.84 9.01
CA LEU A 312 -7.61 12.76 10.16
C LEU A 312 -7.23 14.21 9.81
N VAL A 313 -6.21 14.44 8.97
CA VAL A 313 -5.93 15.78 8.44
C VAL A 313 -7.07 16.24 7.53
N GLY A 314 -7.61 15.33 6.72
CA GLY A 314 -8.77 15.59 5.85
C GLY A 314 -10.01 16.00 6.60
N GLU A 315 -10.26 15.44 7.80
CA GLU A 315 -11.33 15.86 8.71
C GLU A 315 -11.20 17.35 9.04
N TYR A 316 -10.04 17.77 9.58
CA TYR A 316 -9.79 19.18 9.87
C TYR A 316 -9.97 20.06 8.64
N LEU A 317 -9.48 19.66 7.48
CA LEU A 317 -9.55 20.44 6.23
C LEU A 317 -11.00 20.62 5.75
N LEU A 318 -11.77 19.52 5.69
CA LEU A 318 -13.14 19.53 5.19
C LEU A 318 -14.09 20.25 6.16
N GLU A 319 -13.92 20.07 7.47
CA GLU A 319 -14.71 20.76 8.46
C GLU A 319 -14.41 22.27 8.48
N GLU A 320 -13.13 22.65 8.41
CA GLU A 320 -12.73 24.06 8.43
C GLU A 320 -13.19 24.80 7.18
N TYR A 321 -12.95 24.25 5.98
CA TYR A 321 -13.15 24.98 4.73
C TYR A 321 -14.47 24.67 4.04
N ALA A 322 -14.89 23.41 4.00
CA ALA A 322 -16.12 23.00 3.35
C ALA A 322 -17.35 23.00 4.28
N ARG A 323 -17.13 23.10 5.60
CA ARG A 323 -18.19 23.07 6.63
C ARG A 323 -19.11 21.86 6.48
N ILE A 324 -18.51 20.67 6.25
CA ILE A 324 -19.19 19.39 6.17
C ILE A 324 -18.69 18.55 7.35
N PRO A 325 -19.57 17.99 8.21
CA PRO A 325 -19.16 17.08 9.29
C PRO A 325 -18.42 15.87 8.74
N VAL A 326 -17.31 15.50 9.37
CA VAL A 326 -16.48 14.37 8.95
C VAL A 326 -16.27 13.40 10.09
N GLU A 327 -16.30 12.11 9.81
CA GLU A 327 -15.89 11.04 10.72
C GLU A 327 -14.76 10.25 10.06
N VAL A 328 -13.71 9.92 10.81
CA VAL A 328 -12.57 9.14 10.29
C VAL A 328 -12.46 7.83 11.04
N GLU A 329 -12.60 6.73 10.30
CA GLU A 329 -12.72 5.39 10.85
C GLU A 329 -11.57 4.48 10.38
N TYR A 330 -11.09 3.64 11.28
CA TYR A 330 -10.31 2.49 10.85
C TYR A 330 -11.20 1.55 10.02
N ALA A 331 -10.77 1.22 8.82
CA ALA A 331 -11.56 0.38 7.92
C ALA A 331 -11.85 -1.01 8.52
N SER A 332 -10.91 -1.58 9.28
CA SER A 332 -11.07 -2.84 10.01
C SER A 332 -12.20 -2.77 11.05
N GLU A 333 -12.26 -1.68 11.83
CA GLU A 333 -13.31 -1.51 12.84
C GLU A 333 -14.67 -1.17 12.22
N PHE A 334 -14.66 -0.32 11.18
CA PHE A 334 -15.86 0.10 10.47
C PHE A 334 -16.66 -1.08 9.91
N ARG A 335 -15.97 -2.07 9.31
CA ARG A 335 -16.64 -3.24 8.70
C ARG A 335 -17.35 -4.16 9.70
N TYR A 336 -16.90 -4.19 10.96
CA TYR A 336 -17.45 -5.13 11.97
C TYR A 336 -18.40 -4.50 12.98
N ARG A 337 -18.38 -3.19 13.18
CA ARG A 337 -19.18 -2.51 14.20
C ARG A 337 -20.64 -2.24 13.81
N ASN A 338 -21.11 -2.66 12.63
CA ASN A 338 -22.43 -2.36 12.09
C ASN A 338 -22.70 -0.83 12.04
N PRO A 339 -21.95 -0.06 11.23
CA PRO A 339 -22.00 1.39 11.23
C PRO A 339 -23.36 1.91 10.75
N ILE A 340 -23.78 3.06 11.28
CA ILE A 340 -24.97 3.75 10.79
C ILE A 340 -24.57 4.55 9.55
N ILE A 341 -25.10 4.19 8.40
CA ILE A 341 -24.84 4.84 7.12
C ILE A 341 -26.17 5.29 6.52
N HIS A 342 -26.21 6.53 6.06
CA HIS A 342 -27.36 7.10 5.38
C HIS A 342 -27.08 7.29 3.90
N LYS A 343 -28.11 7.28 3.08
CA LYS A 343 -28.01 7.51 1.61
C LYS A 343 -27.44 8.88 1.23
N ASP A 344 -27.49 9.85 2.17
CA ASP A 344 -26.97 11.20 2.00
C ASP A 344 -25.53 11.34 2.57
N ASP A 345 -24.94 10.24 3.06
CA ASP A 345 -23.54 10.17 3.46
C ASP A 345 -22.65 9.91 2.25
N ILE A 346 -21.45 10.47 2.28
CA ILE A 346 -20.37 10.14 1.34
C ILE A 346 -19.32 9.35 2.09
N VAL A 347 -18.94 8.19 1.57
CA VAL A 347 -17.85 7.40 2.12
C VAL A 347 -16.62 7.55 1.25
N ILE A 348 -15.55 8.12 1.79
CA ILE A 348 -14.27 8.32 1.11
C ILE A 348 -13.28 7.25 1.57
N ALA A 349 -12.79 6.43 0.64
CA ALA A 349 -11.69 5.53 0.91
C ALA A 349 -10.36 6.17 0.53
N ILE A 350 -9.35 6.02 1.38
CA ILE A 350 -7.98 6.43 1.08
C ILE A 350 -7.08 5.20 1.12
N SER A 351 -6.37 4.93 0.01
CA SER A 351 -5.44 3.80 -0.06
C SER A 351 -4.32 4.07 -1.07
N GLN A 352 -3.08 3.81 -0.67
CA GLN A 352 -1.95 3.90 -1.59
C GLN A 352 -2.03 2.80 -2.65
N SER A 353 -2.17 1.54 -2.25
CA SER A 353 -2.23 0.39 -3.18
C SER A 353 -3.58 0.25 -3.88
N GLY A 354 -4.66 0.71 -3.25
CA GLY A 354 -6.03 0.45 -3.67
C GLY A 354 -6.45 -1.03 -3.56
N GLU A 355 -5.70 -1.83 -2.80
CA GLU A 355 -5.91 -3.28 -2.63
C GLU A 355 -6.02 -3.69 -1.15
N THR A 356 -6.15 -2.74 -0.22
CA THR A 356 -6.24 -3.03 1.23
C THR A 356 -7.57 -3.73 1.53
N ALA A 357 -7.49 -4.96 2.04
CA ALA A 357 -8.65 -5.85 2.23
C ALA A 357 -9.74 -5.21 3.11
N ASP A 358 -9.37 -4.68 4.28
CA ASP A 358 -10.33 -4.04 5.18
C ASP A 358 -11.02 -2.82 4.55
N THR A 359 -10.25 -1.99 3.83
CA THR A 359 -10.81 -0.82 3.15
C THR A 359 -11.80 -1.25 2.05
N LEU A 360 -11.46 -2.30 1.31
CA LEU A 360 -12.34 -2.85 0.27
C LEU A 360 -13.65 -3.39 0.88
N ALA A 361 -13.54 -4.12 1.99
CA ALA A 361 -14.71 -4.67 2.67
C ALA A 361 -15.59 -3.57 3.28
N ALA A 362 -14.99 -2.54 3.88
CA ALA A 362 -15.70 -1.37 4.39
C ALA A 362 -16.49 -0.64 3.28
N LEU A 363 -15.89 -0.51 2.08
CA LEU A 363 -16.57 0.10 0.93
C LEU A 363 -17.73 -0.75 0.40
N LYS A 364 -17.55 -2.09 0.33
CA LYS A 364 -18.62 -3.01 -0.08
C LYS A 364 -19.83 -2.84 0.85
N LEU A 365 -19.58 -2.86 2.18
CA LEU A 365 -20.61 -2.64 3.19
C LEU A 365 -21.34 -1.30 3.01
N ALA A 366 -20.58 -0.21 2.84
CA ALA A 366 -21.15 1.13 2.66
C ALA A 366 -21.99 1.23 1.38
N LYS A 367 -21.53 0.62 0.28
CA LYS A 367 -22.24 0.59 -1.00
C LYS A 367 -23.54 -0.19 -0.92
N GLU A 368 -23.56 -1.33 -0.23
CA GLU A 368 -24.76 -2.13 0.02
C GLU A 368 -25.81 -1.36 0.84
N GLN A 369 -25.39 -0.43 1.70
CA GLN A 369 -26.28 0.46 2.44
C GLN A 369 -26.69 1.73 1.68
N GLY A 370 -26.20 1.89 0.43
CA GLY A 370 -26.64 2.95 -0.50
C GLY A 370 -25.88 4.26 -0.39
N ALA A 371 -24.72 4.30 0.30
CA ALA A 371 -23.85 5.47 0.32
C ALA A 371 -23.17 5.72 -1.03
N PHE A 372 -22.88 6.98 -1.34
CA PHE A 372 -22.01 7.34 -2.45
C PHE A 372 -20.55 7.10 -2.07
N ILE A 373 -19.83 6.34 -2.88
CA ILE A 373 -18.47 5.90 -2.59
C ILE A 373 -17.45 6.66 -3.43
N TYR A 374 -16.48 7.32 -2.78
CA TYR A 374 -15.41 8.05 -3.43
C TYR A 374 -14.04 7.49 -3.08
N GLY A 375 -13.15 7.31 -4.08
CA GLY A 375 -11.82 6.72 -3.89
C GLY A 375 -10.68 7.73 -4.04
N ILE A 376 -9.75 7.75 -3.08
CA ILE A 376 -8.45 8.42 -3.21
C ILE A 376 -7.39 7.33 -3.26
N CYS A 377 -6.92 6.99 -4.46
CA CYS A 377 -5.97 5.89 -4.69
C CYS A 377 -4.73 6.37 -5.45
N ASN A 378 -3.62 5.67 -5.29
CA ASN A 378 -2.44 5.93 -6.12
C ASN A 378 -2.38 5.02 -7.36
N VAL A 379 -2.76 3.74 -7.20
CA VAL A 379 -2.67 2.76 -8.29
C VAL A 379 -3.92 2.84 -9.15
N VAL A 380 -3.71 3.16 -10.44
CA VAL A 380 -4.78 3.22 -11.45
C VAL A 380 -5.32 1.82 -11.71
N GLY A 381 -6.65 1.67 -11.74
CA GLY A 381 -7.30 0.38 -12.01
C GLY A 381 -7.27 -0.60 -10.84
N SER A 382 -6.88 -0.17 -9.64
CA SER A 382 -6.93 -0.99 -8.42
C SER A 382 -8.37 -1.36 -8.03
N SER A 383 -8.52 -2.37 -7.17
CA SER A 383 -9.82 -2.89 -6.74
C SER A 383 -10.70 -1.81 -6.09
N ILE A 384 -10.12 -0.96 -5.22
CA ILE A 384 -10.84 0.18 -4.63
C ILE A 384 -11.28 1.17 -5.71
N ALA A 385 -10.39 1.51 -6.65
CA ALA A 385 -10.71 2.44 -7.73
C ALA A 385 -11.87 1.94 -8.63
N ARG A 386 -11.98 0.62 -8.81
CA ARG A 386 -13.06 0.01 -9.63
C ARG A 386 -14.41 -0.05 -8.91
N ILE A 387 -14.42 -0.27 -7.58
CA ILE A 387 -15.67 -0.38 -6.83
C ILE A 387 -16.32 0.99 -6.54
N THR A 388 -15.53 2.07 -6.54
CA THR A 388 -15.98 3.42 -6.22
C THR A 388 -16.78 4.05 -7.35
N ASP A 389 -17.77 4.89 -7.01
CA ASP A 389 -18.63 5.58 -7.97
C ASP A 389 -17.88 6.74 -8.66
N SER A 390 -16.91 7.30 -7.97
CA SER A 390 -15.98 8.32 -8.48
C SER A 390 -14.69 8.35 -7.63
N GLY A 391 -13.69 9.10 -8.09
CA GLY A 391 -12.44 9.19 -7.33
C GLY A 391 -11.40 10.15 -7.88
N THR A 392 -10.30 10.24 -7.16
CA THR A 392 -9.11 11.02 -7.53
C THR A 392 -7.85 10.18 -7.30
N TYR A 393 -7.04 10.01 -8.34
CA TYR A 393 -5.73 9.39 -8.20
C TYR A 393 -4.70 10.37 -7.65
N THR A 394 -3.83 9.94 -6.76
CA THR A 394 -2.76 10.79 -6.20
C THR A 394 -1.62 11.02 -7.19
N HIS A 395 -1.41 10.13 -8.15
CA HIS A 395 -0.30 10.20 -9.11
C HIS A 395 1.10 10.34 -8.47
N ALA A 396 1.28 9.76 -7.27
CA ALA A 396 2.56 9.77 -6.56
C ALA A 396 3.65 8.92 -7.25
N GLY A 397 3.28 8.16 -8.28
CA GLY A 397 4.15 7.14 -8.87
C GLY A 397 4.26 5.90 -7.98
N PRO A 398 5.05 4.90 -8.36
CA PRO A 398 5.28 3.70 -7.55
C PRO A 398 5.93 4.06 -6.20
N GLU A 399 5.44 3.44 -5.13
CA GLU A 399 6.02 3.54 -3.79
C GLU A 399 6.31 2.12 -3.30
N ILE A 400 7.61 1.81 -3.18
CA ILE A 400 8.15 0.45 -2.99
C ILE A 400 8.55 0.23 -1.53
N GLY A 401 9.16 1.24 -0.89
CA GLY A 401 9.48 1.19 0.54
C GLY A 401 8.23 0.84 1.36
N VAL A 402 8.37 -0.13 2.29
CA VAL A 402 7.20 -0.62 3.06
C VAL A 402 6.56 0.51 3.86
N ALA A 403 7.37 1.34 4.54
CA ALA A 403 6.88 2.53 5.22
C ALA A 403 6.52 3.63 4.21
N SER A 404 5.27 4.05 4.18
CA SER A 404 4.78 5.08 3.24
C SER A 404 5.35 6.46 3.54
N THR A 405 5.72 7.20 2.48
CA THR A 405 6.28 8.56 2.55
C THR A 405 5.56 9.53 1.62
N LYS A 406 5.87 9.48 0.31
CA LYS A 406 5.24 10.35 -0.70
C LYS A 406 3.74 10.08 -0.87
N ALA A 407 3.27 8.88 -0.60
CA ALA A 407 1.84 8.58 -0.61
C ALA A 407 1.09 9.43 0.43
N PHE A 408 1.64 9.61 1.63
CA PHE A 408 1.04 10.46 2.66
C PHE A 408 0.89 11.90 2.20
N THR A 409 1.97 12.54 1.75
CA THR A 409 1.95 13.95 1.33
C THR A 409 1.08 14.19 0.10
N THR A 410 1.01 13.23 -0.83
CA THR A 410 0.10 13.33 -1.99
C THR A 410 -1.37 13.11 -1.61
N GLN A 411 -1.66 12.25 -0.64
CA GLN A 411 -3.02 12.11 -0.07
C GLN A 411 -3.46 13.40 0.62
N LEU A 412 -2.59 14.04 1.41
CA LEU A 412 -2.85 15.35 2.01
C LEU A 412 -3.13 16.42 0.94
N THR A 413 -2.34 16.42 -0.15
CA THR A 413 -2.53 17.34 -1.28
C THR A 413 -3.90 17.16 -1.93
N VAL A 414 -4.35 15.90 -2.17
CA VAL A 414 -5.68 15.64 -2.73
C VAL A 414 -6.78 16.08 -1.77
N LEU A 415 -6.67 15.77 -0.48
CA LEU A 415 -7.64 16.18 0.54
C LEU A 415 -7.75 17.70 0.65
N THR A 416 -6.60 18.41 0.59
CA THR A 416 -6.57 19.88 0.55
C THR A 416 -7.28 20.42 -0.69
N LEU A 417 -6.99 19.87 -1.87
CA LEU A 417 -7.67 20.27 -3.11
C LEU A 417 -9.18 20.05 -3.02
N ILE A 418 -9.64 18.93 -2.46
CA ILE A 418 -11.08 18.64 -2.28
C ILE A 418 -11.71 19.66 -1.32
N ALA A 419 -11.07 19.92 -0.17
CA ALA A 419 -11.58 20.84 0.83
C ALA A 419 -11.69 22.28 0.29
N LEU A 420 -10.65 22.75 -0.41
CA LEU A 420 -10.65 24.08 -1.04
C LEU A 420 -11.69 24.18 -2.17
N HIS A 421 -11.77 23.15 -3.02
CA HIS A 421 -12.75 23.12 -4.11
C HIS A 421 -14.19 23.15 -3.58
N LEU A 422 -14.52 22.30 -2.62
CA LEU A 422 -15.86 22.27 -2.01
C LEU A 422 -16.16 23.55 -1.22
N GLY A 423 -15.20 24.07 -0.46
CA GLY A 423 -15.35 25.30 0.30
C GLY A 423 -15.63 26.50 -0.59
N HIS A 424 -14.91 26.61 -1.72
CA HIS A 424 -15.13 27.66 -2.73
C HIS A 424 -16.50 27.50 -3.39
N LYS A 425 -16.84 26.31 -3.87
CA LYS A 425 -18.16 26.03 -4.52
C LYS A 425 -19.35 26.24 -3.57
N LYS A 426 -19.15 25.98 -2.27
CA LYS A 426 -20.17 26.15 -1.23
C LYS A 426 -20.25 27.59 -0.68
N GLY A 427 -19.23 28.41 -0.99
CA GLY A 427 -19.12 29.78 -0.48
C GLY A 427 -18.81 29.85 1.02
N THR A 428 -18.18 28.83 1.57
CA THR A 428 -17.82 28.76 3.00
C THR A 428 -16.41 29.26 3.30
N ILE A 429 -15.60 29.50 2.28
CA ILE A 429 -14.27 30.13 2.33
C ILE A 429 -14.30 31.46 1.57
N SER A 430 -13.64 32.48 2.09
CA SER A 430 -13.52 33.76 1.40
C SER A 430 -12.57 33.64 0.20
N GLU A 431 -12.79 34.48 -0.84
CA GLU A 431 -11.91 34.51 -2.03
C GLU A 431 -10.45 34.77 -1.65
N ALA A 432 -10.19 35.67 -0.72
CA ALA A 432 -8.84 35.99 -0.26
C ALA A 432 -8.16 34.79 0.41
N GLN A 433 -8.88 34.06 1.26
CA GLN A 433 -8.36 32.88 1.93
C GLN A 433 -8.18 31.71 0.95
N TYR A 434 -9.12 31.54 0.02
CA TYR A 434 -9.03 30.53 -1.04
C TYR A 434 -7.79 30.75 -1.93
N SER A 435 -7.60 31.98 -2.43
CA SER A 435 -6.44 32.35 -3.26
C SER A 435 -5.13 32.12 -2.50
N GLN A 436 -5.04 32.59 -1.24
CA GLN A 436 -3.84 32.39 -0.42
C GLN A 436 -3.47 30.92 -0.24
N LEU A 437 -4.47 30.06 0.03
CA LEU A 437 -4.23 28.62 0.22
C LEU A 437 -3.86 27.92 -1.09
N CYS A 438 -4.42 28.34 -2.22
CA CYS A 438 -4.03 27.85 -3.53
C CYS A 438 -2.59 28.25 -3.87
N ASP A 439 -2.19 29.52 -3.60
CA ASP A 439 -0.82 30.01 -3.77
C ASP A 439 0.17 29.23 -2.90
N ASP A 440 -0.18 29.03 -1.63
CA ASP A 440 0.63 28.27 -0.71
C ASP A 440 0.76 26.81 -1.15
N LEU A 441 -0.32 26.20 -1.61
CA LEU A 441 -0.29 24.83 -2.12
C LEU A 441 0.59 24.71 -3.37
N ALA A 442 0.51 25.68 -4.29
CA ALA A 442 1.33 25.72 -5.50
C ALA A 442 2.83 25.77 -5.21
N ARG A 443 3.25 26.50 -4.17
CA ARG A 443 4.66 26.61 -3.76
C ARG A 443 5.16 25.49 -2.85
N THR A 444 4.25 24.65 -2.31
CA THR A 444 4.63 23.58 -1.37
C THR A 444 5.73 22.65 -1.91
N PRO A 445 5.75 22.22 -3.19
CA PRO A 445 6.86 21.41 -3.72
C PRO A 445 8.24 22.05 -3.56
N GLN A 446 8.34 23.36 -3.84
CA GLN A 446 9.60 24.12 -3.68
C GLN A 446 10.00 24.23 -2.19
N LEU A 447 9.02 24.41 -1.30
CA LEU A 447 9.28 24.47 0.14
C LEU A 447 9.77 23.10 0.69
N ILE A 448 9.28 21.99 0.13
CA ILE A 448 9.80 20.65 0.47
C ILE A 448 11.26 20.51 0.01
N GLU A 449 11.61 20.94 -1.22
CA GLU A 449 13.00 20.93 -1.70
C GLU A 449 13.93 21.70 -0.76
N GLN A 450 13.55 22.91 -0.39
CA GLN A 450 14.29 23.72 0.59
C GLN A 450 14.40 23.06 1.96
N THR A 451 13.33 22.42 2.42
CA THR A 451 13.32 21.69 3.70
C THR A 451 14.30 20.53 3.67
N LEU A 452 14.25 19.69 2.62
CA LEU A 452 15.16 18.54 2.45
C LEU A 452 16.63 18.97 2.47
N GLU A 453 16.99 20.05 1.76
CA GLU A 453 18.37 20.57 1.71
C GLU A 453 18.86 21.08 3.07
N ARG A 454 17.99 21.79 3.81
CA ARG A 454 18.38 22.47 5.05
C ARG A 454 18.42 21.56 6.27
N VAL A 455 17.50 20.60 6.37
CA VAL A 455 17.33 19.82 7.62
C VAL A 455 18.21 18.58 7.68
N GLN A 456 18.79 18.14 6.57
CA GLN A 456 19.44 16.81 6.48
C GLN A 456 20.55 16.63 7.50
N ASP A 457 21.51 17.56 7.57
CA ASP A 457 22.64 17.45 8.50
C ASP A 457 22.18 17.47 9.95
N LYS A 458 21.21 18.32 10.28
CA LYS A 458 20.63 18.43 11.62
C LYS A 458 19.89 17.18 12.03
N VAL A 459 19.14 16.60 11.12
CA VAL A 459 18.42 15.34 11.36
C VAL A 459 19.39 14.17 11.56
N ILE A 460 20.50 14.13 10.83
CA ILE A 460 21.56 13.12 11.00
C ILE A 460 22.21 13.24 12.39
N GLU A 461 22.50 14.46 12.86
CA GLU A 461 23.02 14.73 14.23
C GLU A 461 22.06 14.24 15.31
N ILE A 462 20.76 14.57 15.16
CA ILE A 462 19.71 14.15 16.08
C ILE A 462 19.58 12.62 16.07
N ALA A 463 19.59 12.01 14.89
CA ALA A 463 19.49 10.57 14.73
C ALA A 463 20.65 9.83 15.43
N GLU A 464 21.88 10.36 15.36
CA GLU A 464 23.02 9.80 16.09
C GLU A 464 22.82 9.84 17.60
N THR A 465 22.26 10.94 18.10
CA THR A 465 22.02 11.14 19.53
C THR A 465 20.97 10.18 20.09
N TYR A 466 19.90 9.91 19.32
CA TYR A 466 18.74 9.17 19.83
C TYR A 466 18.53 7.78 19.21
N LYS A 467 19.48 7.27 18.43
CA LYS A 467 19.40 5.94 17.80
C LYS A 467 19.16 4.79 18.80
N ASP A 468 19.63 4.93 20.03
CA ASP A 468 19.51 3.92 21.08
C ASP A 468 18.35 4.18 22.05
N ALA A 469 17.51 5.19 21.79
CA ALA A 469 16.32 5.44 22.58
C ALA A 469 15.38 4.22 22.55
N ARG A 470 14.76 3.93 23.69
CA ARG A 470 13.80 2.81 23.80
C ARG A 470 12.38 3.24 23.46
N ASN A 471 12.04 4.46 23.84
CA ASN A 471 10.73 5.06 23.66
C ASN A 471 10.87 6.47 23.08
N CYS A 472 9.82 6.96 22.45
CA CYS A 472 9.75 8.31 21.91
C CYS A 472 8.30 8.80 21.95
N LEU A 473 8.06 10.02 22.40
CA LEU A 473 6.76 10.66 22.27
C LEU A 473 6.75 11.65 21.10
N TYR A 474 5.65 11.66 20.37
CA TYR A 474 5.36 12.65 19.33
C TYR A 474 4.16 13.48 19.76
N LEU A 475 4.28 14.79 19.75
CA LEU A 475 3.24 15.71 20.17
C LEU A 475 2.92 16.69 19.04
N GLY A 476 1.65 16.88 18.79
CA GLY A 476 1.14 17.85 17.82
C GLY A 476 -0.18 18.45 18.29
N ARG A 477 -0.63 19.51 17.64
CA ARG A 477 -1.92 20.15 17.92
C ARG A 477 -2.62 20.55 16.63
N GLY A 478 -3.98 20.52 16.62
CA GLY A 478 -4.77 20.84 15.44
C GLY A 478 -4.36 19.98 14.25
N PHE A 479 -4.12 20.59 13.09
CA PHE A 479 -3.68 19.91 11.87
C PHE A 479 -2.41 19.05 12.07
N ASN A 480 -1.56 19.39 13.05
CA ASN A 480 -0.30 18.67 13.29
C ASN A 480 -0.41 17.52 14.30
N PHE A 481 -1.57 17.29 14.92
CA PHE A 481 -1.76 16.09 15.74
C PHE A 481 -1.69 14.80 14.88
N PRO A 482 -2.41 14.70 13.76
CA PRO A 482 -2.25 13.53 12.88
C PRO A 482 -0.82 13.36 12.32
N THR A 483 -0.09 14.48 12.12
CA THR A 483 1.32 14.43 11.72
C THR A 483 2.20 13.83 12.81
N ALA A 484 1.89 14.08 14.09
CA ALA A 484 2.56 13.42 15.20
C ALA A 484 2.31 11.91 15.23
N LEU A 485 1.08 11.48 14.96
CA LEU A 485 0.75 10.05 14.81
C LEU A 485 1.54 9.42 13.66
N GLU A 486 1.63 10.10 12.51
CA GLU A 486 2.36 9.60 11.33
C GLU A 486 3.87 9.52 11.60
N GLY A 487 4.47 10.53 12.23
CA GLY A 487 5.88 10.50 12.62
C GLY A 487 6.20 9.35 13.58
N ALA A 488 5.34 9.12 14.57
CA ALA A 488 5.46 8.00 15.50
C ALA A 488 5.33 6.64 14.79
N LEU A 489 4.41 6.54 13.82
CA LEU A 489 4.25 5.34 12.99
C LEU A 489 5.52 5.07 12.19
N LYS A 490 6.08 6.06 11.49
CA LYS A 490 7.32 5.90 10.71
C LYS A 490 8.47 5.41 11.58
N LEU A 491 8.66 6.02 12.75
CA LEU A 491 9.75 5.63 13.65
C LEU A 491 9.62 4.17 14.11
N LYS A 492 8.43 3.77 14.57
CA LYS A 492 8.23 2.39 15.06
C LYS A 492 8.34 1.33 13.96
N GLU A 493 7.87 1.63 12.75
CA GLU A 493 7.88 0.68 11.62
C GLU A 493 9.31 0.28 11.22
N ILE A 494 10.22 1.23 11.12
CA ILE A 494 11.53 0.99 10.51
C ILE A 494 12.68 0.92 11.51
N SER A 495 12.55 1.50 12.70
CA SER A 495 13.61 1.50 13.73
C SER A 495 13.33 0.54 14.89
N TYR A 496 12.09 0.08 15.04
CA TYR A 496 11.59 -0.74 16.15
C TYR A 496 11.65 -0.04 17.53
N ILE A 497 11.82 1.29 17.56
CA ILE A 497 11.66 2.09 18.76
C ILE A 497 10.16 2.23 19.04
N HIS A 498 9.72 1.98 20.27
CA HIS A 498 8.34 2.23 20.66
C HIS A 498 8.04 3.74 20.62
N ALA A 499 7.16 4.16 19.74
CA ALA A 499 6.83 5.56 19.54
C ALA A 499 5.31 5.76 19.53
N GLU A 500 4.83 6.79 20.23
CA GLU A 500 3.41 7.13 20.30
C GLU A 500 3.17 8.61 20.01
N GLY A 501 2.06 8.89 19.30
CA GLY A 501 1.62 10.25 19.01
C GLY A 501 0.43 10.64 19.90
N TYR A 502 0.45 11.88 20.42
CA TYR A 502 -0.65 12.41 21.21
C TYR A 502 -0.97 13.85 20.83
N PRO A 503 -2.24 14.28 21.00
CA PRO A 503 -2.55 15.71 21.04
C PRO A 503 -1.77 16.34 22.19
N ALA A 504 -1.05 17.43 21.94
CA ALA A 504 -0.13 18.01 22.94
C ALA A 504 -0.83 18.36 24.26
N ALA A 505 -2.09 18.77 24.22
CA ALA A 505 -2.87 19.07 25.43
C ALA A 505 -3.20 17.80 26.24
N GLU A 506 -3.44 16.67 25.56
CA GLU A 506 -3.81 15.39 26.18
C GLU A 506 -2.63 14.73 26.91
N MET A 507 -1.40 15.19 26.63
CA MET A 507 -0.21 14.75 27.39
C MET A 507 -0.43 14.84 28.90
N LYS A 508 -1.17 15.85 29.41
CA LYS A 508 -1.45 16.07 30.82
C LYS A 508 -2.31 14.99 31.48
N HIS A 509 -3.05 14.24 30.67
CA HIS A 509 -4.02 13.24 31.13
C HIS A 509 -3.46 11.82 31.18
N GLY A 510 -2.14 11.69 31.33
CA GLY A 510 -1.46 10.41 31.50
C GLY A 510 -0.03 10.38 30.92
N PRO A 511 0.16 10.61 29.61
CA PRO A 511 1.46 10.47 28.96
C PRO A 511 2.61 11.28 29.55
N ILE A 512 2.30 12.40 30.21
CA ILE A 512 3.30 13.25 30.90
C ILE A 512 4.07 12.50 31.98
N ALA A 513 3.49 11.43 32.54
CA ALA A 513 4.15 10.58 33.54
C ALA A 513 5.35 9.82 32.97
N LEU A 514 5.43 9.67 31.64
CA LEU A 514 6.51 8.98 30.94
C LEU A 514 7.72 9.90 30.64
N ILE A 515 7.57 11.21 30.81
CA ILE A 515 8.61 12.19 30.46
C ILE A 515 9.71 12.18 31.49
N ASP A 516 10.93 11.87 31.05
CA ASP A 516 12.16 11.93 31.82
C ASP A 516 13.33 12.44 30.94
N GLU A 517 14.55 12.43 31.50
CA GLU A 517 15.76 12.89 30.83
C GLU A 517 16.23 11.96 29.69
N GLN A 518 15.70 10.73 29.57
CA GLN A 518 16.13 9.73 28.59
C GLN A 518 15.17 9.62 27.40
N MET A 519 13.89 10.02 27.59
CA MET A 519 12.89 9.91 26.53
C MET A 519 12.87 11.15 25.64
N PRO A 520 13.20 11.03 24.34
CA PRO A 520 13.01 12.13 23.40
C PRO A 520 11.54 12.42 23.17
N VAL A 521 11.19 13.70 23.12
CA VAL A 521 9.86 14.20 22.78
C VAL A 521 9.97 15.01 21.50
N ILE A 522 9.48 14.45 20.40
CA ILE A 522 9.35 15.18 19.13
C ILE A 522 8.10 16.05 19.21
N PHE A 523 8.27 17.35 19.12
CA PHE A 523 7.22 18.33 19.28
C PHE A 523 7.01 19.12 17.98
N ILE A 524 5.88 18.89 17.31
CA ILE A 524 5.52 19.55 16.06
C ILE A 524 4.78 20.85 16.41
N ALA A 525 5.49 21.96 16.29
CA ALA A 525 5.08 23.25 16.80
C ALA A 525 5.34 24.39 15.78
N PRO A 526 4.89 24.26 14.51
CA PRO A 526 4.97 25.40 13.60
C PRO A 526 4.07 26.53 14.09
N LYS A 527 4.26 27.73 13.53
CA LYS A 527 3.41 28.89 13.81
C LYS A 527 1.94 28.60 13.46
N MET A 528 1.06 28.80 14.39
CA MET A 528 -0.38 28.48 14.29
C MET A 528 -1.25 29.41 15.14
N ALA A 529 -2.56 29.38 14.93
CA ALA A 529 -3.52 30.27 15.61
C ALA A 529 -3.44 30.21 17.14
N HIS A 530 -3.14 29.05 17.73
CA HIS A 530 -3.08 28.85 19.19
C HIS A 530 -1.64 28.60 19.69
N TYR A 531 -0.66 29.29 19.09
CA TYR A 531 0.76 29.10 19.35
C TYR A 531 1.14 29.22 20.83
N ASP A 532 0.57 30.20 21.58
CA ASP A 532 0.82 30.35 23.02
C ASP A 532 0.50 29.09 23.84
N LYS A 533 -0.52 28.34 23.43
CA LYS A 533 -0.90 27.08 24.08
C LYS A 533 0.13 25.97 23.78
N VAL A 534 0.71 26.01 22.61
CA VAL A 534 1.78 25.08 22.20
C VAL A 534 3.04 25.37 23.00
N VAL A 535 3.41 26.65 23.17
CA VAL A 535 4.53 27.10 24.03
C VAL A 535 4.34 26.61 25.46
N SER A 536 3.14 26.76 26.02
CA SER A 536 2.82 26.27 27.37
C SER A 536 3.04 24.76 27.52
N ASN A 537 2.67 23.96 26.51
CA ASN A 537 2.91 22.52 26.54
C ASN A 537 4.43 22.20 26.49
N ALA A 538 5.21 22.93 25.69
CA ALA A 538 6.67 22.78 25.67
C ALA A 538 7.32 23.11 27.02
N GLN A 539 6.84 24.17 27.70
CA GLN A 539 7.30 24.53 29.05
C GLN A 539 7.03 23.40 30.07
N GLU A 540 5.87 22.74 29.98
CA GLU A 540 5.53 21.61 30.86
C GLU A 540 6.45 20.40 30.66
N ILE A 541 6.85 20.13 29.43
CA ILE A 541 7.84 19.08 29.10
C ILE A 541 9.20 19.47 29.68
N LYS A 542 9.64 20.72 29.45
CA LYS A 542 10.92 21.24 29.92
C LYS A 542 11.01 21.23 31.44
N ALA A 543 9.94 21.57 32.15
CA ALA A 543 9.87 21.55 33.62
C ALA A 543 10.10 20.13 34.20
N ARG A 544 9.91 19.08 33.40
CA ARG A 544 10.15 17.67 33.77
C ARG A 544 11.45 17.13 33.19
N LYS A 545 12.32 18.04 32.72
CA LYS A 545 13.61 17.74 32.09
C LYS A 545 13.53 16.91 30.81
N GLY A 546 12.36 16.91 30.14
CA GLY A 546 12.18 16.22 28.86
C GLY A 546 13.06 16.82 27.77
N ASN A 547 13.60 15.95 26.92
CA ASN A 547 14.43 16.32 25.78
C ASN A 547 13.54 16.62 24.57
N ILE A 548 13.32 17.91 24.28
CA ILE A 548 12.48 18.37 23.20
C ILE A 548 13.27 18.45 21.89
N ILE A 549 12.81 17.73 20.88
CA ILE A 549 13.21 17.87 19.48
C ILE A 549 12.04 18.60 18.79
N ALA A 550 12.19 19.90 18.55
CA ALA A 550 11.11 20.72 18.05
C ALA A 550 11.18 20.89 16.53
N VAL A 551 10.05 20.66 15.84
CA VAL A 551 9.84 21.05 14.45
C VAL A 551 9.06 22.35 14.48
N VAL A 552 9.70 23.46 14.06
CA VAL A 552 9.16 24.82 14.19
C VAL A 552 9.22 25.57 12.88
N THR A 553 8.46 26.66 12.76
CA THR A 553 8.62 27.60 11.64
C THR A 553 9.95 28.34 11.75
N GLU A 554 10.60 28.56 10.61
CA GLU A 554 11.88 29.29 10.49
C GLU A 554 11.84 30.62 11.28
N GLY A 555 12.90 30.84 12.08
CA GLY A 555 13.03 32.03 12.92
C GLY A 555 12.23 31.99 14.24
N ASP A 556 11.68 30.84 14.60
CA ASP A 556 11.05 30.68 15.92
C ASP A 556 12.05 30.88 17.05
N SER A 557 11.68 31.70 18.03
CA SER A 557 12.53 31.99 19.20
C SER A 557 11.99 31.41 20.51
N GLN A 558 10.67 31.18 20.62
CA GLN A 558 10.03 30.80 21.88
C GLN A 558 10.18 29.30 22.15
N ILE A 559 9.77 28.46 21.21
CA ILE A 559 9.94 27.00 21.32
C ILE A 559 11.42 26.64 21.18
N ALA A 560 12.16 27.32 20.30
CA ALA A 560 13.58 27.11 20.14
C ALA A 560 14.39 27.29 21.45
N ALA A 561 14.02 28.28 22.27
CA ALA A 561 14.64 28.48 23.59
C ALA A 561 14.36 27.35 24.61
N LEU A 562 13.30 26.58 24.43
CA LEU A 562 12.90 25.46 25.29
C LEU A 562 13.46 24.13 24.79
N ALA A 563 13.70 24.01 23.47
CA ALA A 563 14.10 22.77 22.81
C ALA A 563 15.57 22.40 23.07
N THR A 564 15.85 21.10 23.03
CA THR A 564 17.22 20.55 23.01
C THR A 564 17.76 20.57 21.58
N HIS A 565 16.90 20.26 20.62
CA HIS A 565 17.20 20.34 19.19
C HIS A 565 16.05 21.03 18.45
N VAL A 566 16.39 21.79 17.41
CA VAL A 566 15.44 22.53 16.59
C VAL A 566 15.61 22.11 15.13
N ILE A 567 14.48 21.83 14.49
CA ILE A 567 14.37 21.57 13.06
C ILE A 567 13.42 22.64 12.50
N GLU A 568 13.94 23.50 11.65
CA GLU A 568 13.17 24.60 11.08
C GLU A 568 12.55 24.21 9.73
N ILE A 569 11.27 24.54 9.55
CA ILE A 569 10.56 24.43 8.27
C ILE A 569 10.12 25.82 7.79
N PRO A 570 10.01 26.04 6.46
CA PRO A 570 9.53 27.32 5.92
C PRO A 570 8.13 27.71 6.41
N GLU A 571 7.85 29.02 6.45
CA GLU A 571 6.52 29.53 6.81
C GLU A 571 5.51 29.24 5.68
N ILE A 572 4.36 28.68 6.04
CA ILE A 572 3.24 28.36 5.16
C ILE A 572 1.92 28.46 5.96
N SER A 573 0.78 28.54 5.28
CA SER A 573 -0.54 28.45 5.93
C SER A 573 -0.66 27.22 6.83
N GLU A 574 -1.26 27.40 8.01
CA GLU A 574 -1.36 26.37 9.06
C GLU A 574 -1.88 25.04 8.54
N ALA A 575 -2.91 25.06 7.70
CA ALA A 575 -3.53 23.87 7.11
C ALA A 575 -2.59 23.03 6.21
N LEU A 576 -1.50 23.62 5.71
CA LEU A 576 -0.51 22.95 4.86
C LEU A 576 0.75 22.53 5.62
N THR A 577 0.86 22.95 6.89
CA THR A 577 2.01 22.57 7.74
C THR A 577 2.19 21.05 7.87
N PRO A 578 1.14 20.20 7.88
CA PRO A 578 1.28 18.74 7.89
C PRO A 578 2.14 18.20 6.75
N ILE A 579 2.04 18.79 5.55
CA ILE A 579 2.83 18.37 4.38
C ILE A 579 4.32 18.66 4.61
N LEU A 580 4.66 19.87 5.08
CA LEU A 580 6.05 20.25 5.33
C LEU A 580 6.65 19.56 6.56
N ALA A 581 5.89 19.49 7.65
CA ALA A 581 6.38 18.93 8.91
C ALA A 581 6.62 17.41 8.84
N SER A 582 5.92 16.70 7.95
CA SER A 582 6.14 15.25 7.78
C SER A 582 7.52 14.93 7.19
N VAL A 583 8.09 15.81 6.37
CA VAL A 583 9.37 15.58 5.67
C VAL A 583 10.54 15.37 6.65
N PRO A 584 10.83 16.28 7.60
CA PRO A 584 11.89 16.05 8.59
C PRO A 584 11.62 14.86 9.50
N LEU A 585 10.34 14.53 9.78
CA LEU A 585 10.00 13.36 10.60
C LEU A 585 10.31 12.04 9.86
N GLN A 586 10.04 11.99 8.55
CA GLN A 586 10.40 10.86 7.70
C GLN A 586 11.92 10.68 7.63
N LEU A 587 12.68 11.76 7.42
CA LEU A 587 14.14 11.73 7.41
C LEU A 587 14.72 11.31 8.77
N LEU A 588 14.16 11.82 9.87
CA LEU A 588 14.61 11.46 11.23
C LEU A 588 14.42 9.96 11.49
N SER A 589 13.24 9.43 11.14
CA SER A 589 12.94 8.00 11.27
C SER A 589 13.89 7.16 10.40
N TYR A 590 14.13 7.58 9.15
CA TYR A 590 15.05 6.92 8.23
C TYR A 590 16.48 6.87 8.80
N TYR A 591 17.06 8.01 9.21
CA TYR A 591 18.45 8.03 9.70
C TYR A 591 18.61 7.31 11.04
N ILE A 592 17.64 7.39 11.95
CA ILE A 592 17.64 6.58 13.17
C ILE A 592 17.70 5.09 12.82
N ALA A 593 16.85 4.64 11.88
CA ALA A 593 16.82 3.23 11.48
C ALA A 593 18.13 2.76 10.84
N ILE A 594 18.71 3.57 9.94
CA ILE A 594 20.01 3.28 9.32
C ILE A 594 21.12 3.15 10.38
N LYS A 595 21.18 4.09 11.32
CA LYS A 595 22.20 4.07 12.40
C LYS A 595 22.01 2.91 13.38
N ARG A 596 20.82 2.33 13.44
CA ARG A 596 20.52 1.08 14.17
C ARG A 596 20.82 -0.18 13.35
N GLY A 597 21.22 -0.05 12.08
CA GLY A 597 21.41 -1.19 11.18
C GLY A 597 20.12 -1.90 10.75
N CYS A 598 18.98 -1.19 10.78
CA CYS A 598 17.70 -1.74 10.37
C CYS A 598 17.53 -1.68 8.85
N ASN A 599 16.77 -2.63 8.28
CA ASN A 599 16.38 -2.58 6.89
C ASN A 599 15.14 -1.68 6.75
N VAL A 600 15.31 -0.50 6.15
CA VAL A 600 14.26 0.52 6.04
C VAL A 600 13.26 0.24 4.92
N ASP A 601 13.68 -0.44 3.86
CA ASP A 601 12.80 -0.78 2.74
C ASP A 601 11.93 -2.01 3.01
N GLN A 602 12.46 -2.95 3.82
CA GLN A 602 11.81 -4.21 4.16
C GLN A 602 11.94 -4.46 5.68
N PRO A 603 11.27 -3.68 6.52
CA PRO A 603 11.31 -3.86 7.97
C PRO A 603 10.62 -5.17 8.37
N ARG A 604 11.16 -5.84 9.39
CA ARG A 604 10.62 -7.12 9.87
C ARG A 604 9.12 -7.03 10.21
N ASN A 605 8.39 -8.10 9.95
CA ASN A 605 6.97 -8.25 10.30
C ASN A 605 6.01 -7.23 9.64
N LEU A 606 6.43 -6.57 8.57
CA LEU A 606 5.59 -5.62 7.83
C LEU A 606 5.59 -5.94 6.34
N ALA A 607 4.44 -5.75 5.72
CA ALA A 607 4.26 -5.78 4.27
C ALA A 607 3.75 -4.43 3.77
N LYS A 608 4.06 -4.07 2.51
CA LYS A 608 3.66 -2.77 1.92
C LYS A 608 2.15 -2.58 1.91
N SER A 609 1.37 -3.63 1.73
CA SER A 609 -0.09 -3.59 1.72
C SER A 609 -0.67 -4.90 2.22
N VAL A 610 -1.75 -4.85 2.98
CA VAL A 610 -2.44 -6.02 3.55
C VAL A 610 -3.67 -6.29 2.68
N THR A 611 -3.61 -7.38 1.90
CA THR A 611 -4.67 -7.78 0.94
C THR A 611 -5.46 -9.00 1.39
N VAL A 612 -5.12 -9.56 2.53
CA VAL A 612 -5.82 -10.66 3.19
C VAL A 612 -6.05 -10.30 4.64
N GLU A 613 -7.04 -10.89 5.22
CA GLU A 613 -7.40 -10.73 6.63
C GLU A 613 -6.73 -11.81 7.49
#